data_f4e1c5eb60451bd0c24c88590964ff14
#
_entry.id   f4e1c5eb60451bd0c24c88590964ff14
#
_cell.length_a   1.000
_cell.length_b   1.000
_cell.length_c   1.000
_cell.angle_alpha   90.00
_cell.angle_beta   90.00
_cell.angle_gamma   90.00
#
_symmetry.space_group_name_H-M   'P 1'
#
loop_
_entity.id
_entity.type
_entity.pdbx_description
1 polymer ?
#
loop_
_entity_poly.entity_id
_entity_poly.type
_entity_poly.pdbx_seq_one_letter_code
_entity_poly.pdbx_strand_id
1 'polypeptide(L)'
;VRVSRKRVKCAPIRVAIVDDHRLVVDGLVAHLHSRRHGIHVAIGVTSWAALLANTEFPVDVVALDLNLDDNISIGAKVRALSAAGSRTIVMSRHAESSSVQSAIRAGALAFVPKTEPADELVRAILSAAAGQRYANGFLTGALSNDGRTLEPGLGRQELRAIMLYASGRSIREVAGDMGTTEETVKSYIKRARRKYRDVGLDLGTKILLRRHGVRVGWLAPE
;
A
#
# COMPACT_ATOMS: atom_id res chain seq x y z
N VAL A 1 -24.17 -16.78 46.71
CA VAL A 1 -24.74 -16.76 45.36
C VAL A 1 -23.61 -16.48 44.38
N ARG A 2 -23.10 -17.50 43.68
CA ARG A 2 -22.06 -17.36 42.64
C ARG A 2 -22.75 -16.93 41.33
N VAL A 3 -22.58 -15.66 40.97
CA VAL A 3 -23.02 -15.17 39.67
C VAL A 3 -22.05 -15.71 38.61
N SER A 4 -22.50 -16.73 37.88
CA SER A 4 -21.80 -17.28 36.71
C SER A 4 -21.83 -16.24 35.60
N ARG A 5 -20.73 -15.52 35.37
CA ARG A 5 -20.56 -14.67 34.18
C ARG A 5 -20.50 -15.58 32.94
N LYS A 6 -21.63 -15.75 32.25
CA LYS A 6 -21.66 -16.29 30.89
C LYS A 6 -20.70 -15.46 30.03
N ARG A 7 -19.55 -16.04 29.64
CA ARG A 7 -18.72 -15.48 28.58
C ARG A 7 -19.56 -15.47 27.30
N VAL A 8 -19.98 -14.30 26.89
CA VAL A 8 -20.51 -14.11 25.54
C VAL A 8 -19.37 -14.52 24.60
N LYS A 9 -19.54 -15.64 23.90
CA LYS A 9 -18.63 -16.04 22.80
C LYS A 9 -18.83 -15.00 21.69
N CYS A 10 -17.97 -13.99 21.64
CA CYS A 10 -17.89 -13.11 20.48
C CYS A 10 -17.49 -13.97 19.27
N ALA A 11 -18.13 -13.76 18.13
CA ALA A 11 -17.73 -14.44 16.90
C ALA A 11 -16.25 -14.15 16.61
N PRO A 12 -15.48 -15.11 16.08
CA PRO A 12 -14.07 -14.91 15.78
C PRO A 12 -13.94 -13.83 14.69
N ILE A 13 -12.91 -13.01 14.82
CA ILE A 13 -12.55 -12.01 13.81
C ILE A 13 -12.11 -12.74 12.54
N ARG A 14 -12.82 -12.52 11.45
CA ARG A 14 -12.50 -13.11 10.15
C ARG A 14 -11.39 -12.31 9.47
N VAL A 15 -10.31 -12.99 9.09
CA VAL A 15 -9.11 -12.35 8.52
C VAL A 15 -8.77 -12.94 7.17
N ALA A 16 -8.36 -12.08 6.23
CA ALA A 16 -7.68 -12.47 5.01
C ALA A 16 -6.20 -12.09 5.09
N ILE A 17 -5.33 -12.97 4.59
CA ILE A 17 -3.91 -12.73 4.41
C ILE A 17 -3.63 -12.74 2.91
N VAL A 18 -3.04 -11.65 2.40
CA VAL A 18 -2.70 -11.49 0.99
C VAL A 18 -1.23 -11.11 0.87
N ASP A 19 -0.42 -12.00 0.34
CA ASP A 19 1.03 -11.85 0.20
C ASP A 19 1.51 -12.71 -0.98
N ASP A 20 2.29 -12.18 -1.90
CA ASP A 20 2.79 -12.91 -3.08
C ASP A 20 3.77 -14.05 -2.72
N HIS A 21 4.28 -14.04 -1.48
CA HIS A 21 5.14 -15.08 -0.94
C HIS A 21 4.32 -16.16 -0.22
N ARG A 22 4.11 -17.31 -0.85
CA ARG A 22 3.32 -18.44 -0.31
C ARG A 22 3.76 -18.85 1.10
N LEU A 23 5.07 -18.93 1.36
CA LEU A 23 5.60 -19.29 2.68
C LEU A 23 5.18 -18.30 3.77
N VAL A 24 5.06 -17.00 3.46
CA VAL A 24 4.60 -15.98 4.41
C VAL A 24 3.13 -16.23 4.73
N VAL A 25 2.30 -16.46 3.72
CA VAL A 25 0.88 -16.79 3.90
C VAL A 25 0.72 -18.02 4.80
N ASP A 26 1.37 -19.13 4.45
CA ASP A 26 1.25 -20.40 5.18
C ASP A 26 1.77 -20.26 6.62
N GLY A 27 2.90 -19.55 6.82
CA GLY A 27 3.46 -19.28 8.14
C GLY A 27 2.54 -18.45 9.03
N LEU A 28 1.95 -17.38 8.49
CA LEU A 28 1.02 -16.53 9.24
C LEU A 28 -0.30 -17.26 9.54
N VAL A 29 -0.83 -18.02 8.59
CA VAL A 29 -2.01 -18.88 8.79
C VAL A 29 -1.76 -19.87 9.94
N ALA A 30 -0.64 -20.59 9.91
CA ALA A 30 -0.27 -21.53 10.97
C ALA A 30 -0.11 -20.85 12.33
N HIS A 31 0.55 -19.68 12.37
CA HIS A 31 0.75 -18.93 13.61
C HIS A 31 -0.57 -18.44 14.20
N LEU A 32 -1.45 -17.87 13.39
CA LEU A 32 -2.76 -17.34 13.85
C LEU A 32 -3.71 -18.47 14.30
N HIS A 33 -3.64 -19.66 13.69
CA HIS A 33 -4.42 -20.82 14.13
C HIS A 33 -3.88 -21.46 15.42
N SER A 34 -2.57 -21.39 15.69
CA SER A 34 -1.95 -22.06 16.85
C SER A 34 -2.32 -21.43 18.19
N ARG A 35 -2.81 -20.19 18.20
CA ARG A 35 -3.08 -19.42 19.39
C ARG A 35 -4.58 -19.05 19.50
N ARG A 36 -5.12 -19.05 20.74
CA ARG A 36 -6.53 -18.72 21.00
C ARG A 36 -6.76 -17.20 21.06
N HIS A 37 -6.52 -16.47 19.98
CA HIS A 37 -6.72 -15.02 19.93
C HIS A 37 -8.13 -14.58 19.54
N GLY A 38 -9.04 -15.51 19.26
CA GLY A 38 -10.34 -15.18 18.69
C GLY A 38 -10.24 -14.70 17.22
N ILE A 39 -9.15 -15.03 16.53
CA ILE A 39 -8.92 -14.74 15.12
C ILE A 39 -9.16 -16.03 14.31
N HIS A 40 -9.87 -15.91 13.20
CA HIS A 40 -10.07 -16.98 12.23
C HIS A 40 -9.56 -16.50 10.86
N VAL A 41 -8.54 -17.14 10.32
CA VAL A 41 -8.07 -16.87 8.97
C VAL A 41 -9.00 -17.60 8.00
N ALA A 42 -9.91 -16.84 7.40
CA ALA A 42 -10.87 -17.33 6.40
C ALA A 42 -10.20 -17.45 5.02
N ILE A 43 -9.27 -16.55 4.69
CA ILE A 43 -8.66 -16.47 3.36
C ILE A 43 -7.13 -16.35 3.50
N GLY A 44 -6.38 -17.20 2.79
CA GLY A 44 -4.94 -17.09 2.62
C GLY A 44 -4.61 -17.19 1.13
N VAL A 45 -4.24 -16.10 0.48
CA VAL A 45 -4.05 -16.04 -0.97
C VAL A 45 -2.79 -15.26 -1.35
N THR A 46 -2.29 -15.51 -2.57
CA THR A 46 -1.04 -14.92 -3.07
C THR A 46 -1.24 -13.81 -4.09
N SER A 47 -2.48 -13.39 -4.35
CA SER A 47 -2.75 -12.30 -5.27
C SER A 47 -4.02 -11.52 -4.90
N TRP A 48 -4.07 -10.26 -5.34
CA TRP A 48 -5.24 -9.41 -5.21
C TRP A 48 -6.48 -9.98 -5.90
N ALA A 49 -6.31 -10.52 -7.12
CA ALA A 49 -7.41 -11.11 -7.88
C ALA A 49 -7.99 -12.33 -7.15
N ALA A 50 -7.15 -13.17 -6.53
CA ALA A 50 -7.59 -14.33 -5.76
C ALA A 50 -8.37 -13.93 -4.49
N LEU A 51 -8.02 -12.80 -3.84
CA LEU A 51 -8.82 -12.26 -2.74
C LEU A 51 -10.22 -11.90 -3.18
N LEU A 52 -10.35 -11.11 -4.26
CA LEU A 52 -11.64 -10.63 -4.75
C LEU A 52 -12.55 -11.75 -5.29
N ALA A 53 -11.95 -12.81 -5.84
CA ALA A 53 -12.69 -13.96 -6.35
C ALA A 53 -13.08 -14.98 -5.24
N ASN A 54 -12.60 -14.79 -4.02
CA ASN A 54 -12.86 -15.74 -2.94
C ASN A 54 -14.29 -15.58 -2.38
N THR A 55 -15.02 -16.67 -2.24
CA THR A 55 -16.41 -16.68 -1.74
C THR A 55 -16.54 -16.27 -0.28
N GLU A 56 -15.45 -16.37 0.50
CA GLU A 56 -15.41 -15.93 1.89
C GLU A 56 -15.21 -14.42 2.04
N PHE A 57 -14.87 -13.70 0.95
CA PHE A 57 -14.76 -12.25 0.95
C PHE A 57 -16.16 -11.60 0.85
N PRO A 58 -16.45 -10.51 1.60
CA PRO A 58 -15.57 -9.74 2.47
C PRO A 58 -15.33 -10.36 3.86
N VAL A 59 -14.27 -9.91 4.52
CA VAL A 59 -13.86 -10.29 5.89
C VAL A 59 -13.71 -9.05 6.77
N ASP A 60 -13.55 -9.23 8.09
CA ASP A 60 -13.42 -8.11 9.03
C ASP A 60 -12.12 -7.33 8.83
N VAL A 61 -10.99 -8.05 8.65
CA VAL A 61 -9.66 -7.46 8.51
C VAL A 61 -8.88 -8.13 7.38
N VAL A 62 -8.22 -7.34 6.54
CA VAL A 62 -7.30 -7.82 5.50
C VAL A 62 -5.88 -7.38 5.86
N ALA A 63 -4.99 -8.35 6.07
CA ALA A 63 -3.55 -8.16 6.15
C ALA A 63 -2.97 -8.25 4.72
N LEU A 64 -2.55 -7.11 4.19
CA LEU A 64 -2.21 -6.93 2.78
C LEU A 64 -0.74 -6.59 2.60
N ASP A 65 -0.03 -7.35 1.80
CA ASP A 65 1.31 -6.96 1.36
C ASP A 65 1.27 -5.70 0.48
N LEU A 66 2.23 -4.80 0.72
CA LEU A 66 2.41 -3.59 -0.08
C LEU A 66 2.86 -3.88 -1.51
N ASN A 67 3.61 -4.97 -1.72
CA ASN A 67 4.31 -5.27 -2.97
C ASN A 67 3.70 -6.48 -3.70
N LEU A 68 2.41 -6.49 -3.93
CA LEU A 68 1.79 -7.43 -4.85
C LEU A 68 2.09 -6.99 -6.30
N ASP A 69 2.59 -7.90 -7.12
CA ASP A 69 3.01 -7.62 -8.52
C ASP A 69 1.79 -7.56 -9.47
N ASP A 70 0.90 -6.59 -9.25
CA ASP A 70 -0.37 -6.48 -9.99
C ASP A 70 -0.66 -5.09 -10.58
N ASN A 71 0.30 -4.17 -10.56
CA ASN A 71 0.16 -2.81 -11.09
C ASN A 71 -0.98 -1.95 -10.48
N ILE A 72 -1.67 -2.41 -9.43
CA ILE A 72 -2.71 -1.64 -8.73
C ILE A 72 -2.09 -0.91 -7.54
N SER A 73 -2.34 0.41 -7.43
CA SER A 73 -1.79 1.18 -6.33
C SER A 73 -2.36 0.72 -4.99
N ILE A 74 -1.52 0.70 -3.95
CA ILE A 74 -1.94 0.29 -2.60
C ILE A 74 -3.10 1.16 -2.08
N GLY A 75 -3.11 2.45 -2.38
CA GLY A 75 -4.19 3.34 -1.99
C GLY A 75 -5.54 2.96 -2.63
N ALA A 76 -5.55 2.48 -3.89
CA ALA A 76 -6.76 1.98 -4.54
C ALA A 76 -7.26 0.71 -3.88
N LYS A 77 -6.36 -0.24 -3.56
CA LYS A 77 -6.71 -1.48 -2.85
C LYS A 77 -7.33 -1.19 -1.47
N VAL A 78 -6.69 -0.31 -0.68
CA VAL A 78 -7.20 0.07 0.66
C VAL A 78 -8.59 0.69 0.58
N ARG A 79 -8.82 1.62 -0.37
CA ARG A 79 -10.15 2.21 -0.56
C ARG A 79 -11.19 1.18 -1.00
N ALA A 80 -10.84 0.24 -1.89
CA ALA A 80 -11.73 -0.82 -2.32
C ALA A 80 -12.12 -1.75 -1.16
N LEU A 81 -11.15 -2.13 -0.30
CA LEU A 81 -11.41 -2.93 0.89
C LEU A 81 -12.31 -2.19 1.88
N SER A 82 -12.07 -0.90 2.10
CA SER A 82 -12.91 -0.06 2.97
C SER A 82 -14.34 0.04 2.43
N ALA A 83 -14.51 0.22 1.13
CA ALA A 83 -15.84 0.22 0.49
C ALA A 83 -16.58 -1.11 0.61
N ALA A 84 -15.84 -2.23 0.66
CA ALA A 84 -16.38 -3.57 0.92
C ALA A 84 -16.66 -3.85 2.40
N GLY A 85 -16.38 -2.90 3.31
CA GLY A 85 -16.56 -3.05 4.75
C GLY A 85 -15.40 -3.74 5.47
N SER A 86 -14.30 -4.04 4.78
CA SER A 86 -13.11 -4.66 5.36
C SER A 86 -12.11 -3.60 5.84
N ARG A 87 -11.53 -3.80 7.00
CA ARG A 87 -10.43 -2.96 7.53
C ARG A 87 -9.09 -3.48 7.03
N THR A 88 -8.14 -2.59 6.78
CA THR A 88 -6.86 -2.96 6.17
C THR A 88 -5.70 -2.73 7.12
N ILE A 89 -4.83 -3.74 7.24
CA ILE A 89 -3.49 -3.67 7.78
C ILE A 89 -2.53 -3.88 6.61
N VAL A 90 -1.49 -3.08 6.50
CA VAL A 90 -0.46 -3.26 5.46
C VAL A 90 0.79 -3.88 6.05
N MET A 91 1.41 -4.77 5.31
CA MET A 91 2.66 -5.45 5.66
C MET A 91 3.75 -5.11 4.64
N SER A 92 5.00 -4.93 5.06
CA SER A 92 6.13 -4.76 4.16
C SER A 92 7.45 -5.08 4.84
N ARG A 93 8.48 -5.41 4.05
CA ARG A 93 9.86 -5.52 4.54
C ARG A 93 10.52 -4.16 4.77
N HIS A 94 10.04 -3.09 4.14
CA HIS A 94 10.63 -1.76 4.18
C HIS A 94 9.64 -0.77 4.82
N ALA A 95 9.97 -0.30 6.02
CA ALA A 95 9.12 0.58 6.82
C ALA A 95 9.03 2.03 6.27
N GLU A 96 10.07 2.49 5.57
CA GLU A 96 10.18 3.88 5.11
C GLU A 96 9.64 4.09 3.68
N SER A 97 8.82 3.17 3.19
CA SER A 97 8.28 3.31 1.83
C SER A 97 7.18 4.37 1.79
N SER A 98 7.22 5.22 0.78
CA SER A 98 6.14 6.15 0.46
C SER A 98 4.80 5.44 0.23
N SER A 99 4.84 4.15 -0.11
CA SER A 99 3.67 3.28 -0.21
C SER A 99 2.99 3.04 1.13
N VAL A 100 3.75 2.95 2.25
CA VAL A 100 3.17 2.87 3.61
C VAL A 100 2.34 4.11 3.89
N GLN A 101 2.90 5.30 3.64
CA GLN A 101 2.19 6.57 3.85
C GLN A 101 0.94 6.67 2.95
N SER A 102 1.04 6.23 1.70
CA SER A 102 -0.09 6.18 0.77
C SER A 102 -1.21 5.27 1.28
N ALA A 103 -0.87 4.10 1.82
CA ALA A 103 -1.82 3.17 2.42
C ALA A 103 -2.53 3.77 3.65
N ILE A 104 -1.77 4.40 4.56
CA ILE A 104 -2.30 5.04 5.76
C ILE A 104 -3.23 6.21 5.42
N ARG A 105 -2.87 7.04 4.44
CA ARG A 105 -3.74 8.12 3.95
C ARG A 105 -5.01 7.59 3.28
N ALA A 106 -4.94 6.43 2.65
CA ALA A 106 -6.10 5.77 2.04
C ALA A 106 -7.03 5.10 3.06
N GLY A 107 -6.63 5.02 4.34
CA GLY A 107 -7.46 4.48 5.42
C GLY A 107 -6.97 3.18 6.03
N ALA A 108 -5.76 2.71 5.73
CA ALA A 108 -5.18 1.57 6.45
C ALA A 108 -5.02 1.90 7.94
N LEU A 109 -5.37 0.95 8.80
CA LEU A 109 -5.40 1.14 10.26
C LEU A 109 -4.08 0.78 10.93
N ALA A 110 -3.22 0.02 10.26
CA ALA A 110 -1.92 -0.37 10.78
C ALA A 110 -0.91 -0.59 9.66
N PHE A 111 0.36 -0.47 10.03
CA PHE A 111 1.50 -0.97 9.28
C PHE A 111 2.29 -1.93 10.16
N VAL A 112 2.59 -3.11 9.66
CA VAL A 112 3.38 -4.13 10.36
C VAL A 112 4.58 -4.49 9.49
N PRO A 113 5.82 -4.19 9.92
CA PRO A 113 7.01 -4.68 9.24
C PRO A 113 7.05 -6.21 9.24
N LYS A 114 7.35 -6.84 8.11
CA LYS A 114 7.49 -8.31 8.02
C LYS A 114 8.71 -8.85 8.79
N THR A 115 9.55 -7.95 9.31
CA THR A 115 10.67 -8.25 10.17
C THR A 115 10.30 -8.40 11.65
N GLU A 116 9.11 -7.91 12.01
CA GLU A 116 8.60 -8.00 13.37
C GLU A 116 8.03 -9.40 13.68
N PRO A 117 8.01 -9.79 14.95
CA PRO A 117 7.37 -11.04 15.37
C PRO A 117 5.89 -11.08 14.94
N ALA A 118 5.39 -12.27 14.58
CA ALA A 118 4.00 -12.43 14.14
C ALA A 118 2.95 -12.00 15.22
N ASP A 119 3.34 -11.96 16.48
CA ASP A 119 2.50 -11.43 17.57
C ASP A 119 2.19 -9.92 17.39
N GLU A 120 3.03 -9.18 16.66
CA GLU A 120 2.76 -7.79 16.31
C GLU A 120 1.57 -7.68 15.35
N LEU A 121 1.49 -8.59 14.37
CA LEU A 121 0.34 -8.69 13.47
C LEU A 121 -0.94 -9.05 14.24
N VAL A 122 -0.86 -9.94 15.24
CA VAL A 122 -2.01 -10.26 16.11
C VAL A 122 -2.54 -8.99 16.80
N ARG A 123 -1.66 -8.19 17.40
CA ARG A 123 -2.04 -6.92 18.06
C ARG A 123 -2.69 -5.95 17.09
N ALA A 124 -2.10 -5.82 15.89
CA ALA A 124 -2.63 -4.97 14.83
C ALA A 124 -4.02 -5.42 14.36
N ILE A 125 -4.23 -6.75 14.18
CA ILE A 125 -5.54 -7.32 13.81
C ILE A 125 -6.60 -7.00 14.86
N LEU A 126 -6.29 -7.19 16.14
CA LEU A 126 -7.23 -6.93 17.23
C LEU A 126 -7.61 -5.45 17.30
N SER A 127 -6.64 -4.54 17.16
CA SER A 127 -6.89 -3.09 17.10
C SER A 127 -7.71 -2.70 15.88
N ALA A 128 -7.35 -3.21 14.70
CA ALA A 128 -8.08 -2.93 13.48
C ALA A 128 -9.52 -3.43 13.54
N ALA A 129 -9.75 -4.64 14.08
CA ALA A 129 -11.09 -5.20 14.27
C ALA A 129 -11.95 -4.34 15.19
N ALA A 130 -11.34 -3.64 16.16
CA ALA A 130 -12.04 -2.65 17.00
C ALA A 130 -12.23 -1.28 16.30
N GLY A 131 -11.79 -1.13 15.04
CA GLY A 131 -11.82 0.15 14.32
C GLY A 131 -10.76 1.16 14.78
N GLN A 132 -9.78 0.71 15.56
CA GLN A 132 -8.74 1.56 16.12
C GLN A 132 -7.46 1.46 15.28
N ARG A 133 -6.76 2.58 15.15
CA ARG A 133 -5.41 2.58 14.58
C ARG A 133 -4.44 1.94 15.54
N TYR A 134 -3.64 1.02 15.02
CA TYR A 134 -2.56 0.42 15.79
C TYR A 134 -1.31 1.29 15.69
N ALA A 135 -1.01 2.02 16.78
CA ALA A 135 0.15 2.89 16.86
C ALA A 135 1.38 2.07 17.27
N ASN A 136 2.19 1.66 16.31
CA ASN A 136 3.58 1.30 16.54
C ASN A 136 4.49 2.50 16.17
N GLY A 137 5.75 2.49 16.61
CA GLY A 137 6.69 3.60 16.35
C GLY A 137 6.81 4.02 14.88
N PHE A 138 6.52 3.11 13.94
CA PHE A 138 6.52 3.37 12.50
C PHE A 138 5.31 4.19 12.04
N LEU A 139 4.14 3.96 12.62
CA LEU A 139 2.93 4.72 12.27
C LEU A 139 3.02 6.16 12.76
N THR A 140 3.62 6.37 13.94
CA THR A 140 3.80 7.71 14.51
C THR A 140 4.69 8.58 13.61
N GLY A 141 5.79 8.01 13.08
CA GLY A 141 6.66 8.70 12.12
C GLY A 141 5.98 9.02 10.79
N ALA A 142 5.14 8.12 10.28
CA ALA A 142 4.41 8.32 9.03
C ALA A 142 3.31 9.40 9.13
N LEU A 143 2.71 9.57 10.31
CA LEU A 143 1.68 10.59 10.57
C LEU A 143 2.25 11.97 10.89
N SER A 144 3.48 12.05 11.41
CA SER A 144 4.14 13.32 11.77
C SER A 144 4.58 14.15 10.56
N ASN A 145 4.50 13.61 9.34
CA ASN A 145 4.83 14.30 8.08
C ASN A 145 3.58 14.90 7.39
N ASP A 146 2.64 15.43 8.17
CA ASP A 146 1.46 16.10 7.66
C ASP A 146 1.84 17.38 6.89
N GLY A 147 1.52 17.38 5.58
CA GLY A 147 1.50 18.60 4.76
C GLY A 147 2.45 18.63 3.56
N ARG A 148 3.39 17.71 3.41
CA ARG A 148 4.19 17.64 2.18
C ARG A 148 3.54 16.64 1.20
N THR A 149 3.13 17.14 0.05
CA THR A 149 2.93 16.30 -1.14
C THR A 149 4.14 15.40 -1.28
N LEU A 150 3.94 14.08 -1.17
CA LEU A 150 5.04 13.13 -1.33
C LEU A 150 5.52 13.17 -2.78
N GLU A 151 6.47 14.05 -3.03
CA GLU A 151 7.28 13.94 -4.23
C GLU A 151 8.21 12.73 -4.03
N PRO A 152 8.15 11.73 -4.93
CA PRO A 152 9.07 10.61 -4.85
C PRO A 152 10.49 11.15 -5.05
N GLY A 153 11.46 10.62 -4.33
CA GLY A 153 12.87 10.98 -4.50
C GLY A 153 13.36 10.61 -5.91
N LEU A 154 13.04 11.44 -6.90
CA LEU A 154 13.50 11.26 -8.26
C LEU A 154 14.99 11.62 -8.36
N GLY A 155 15.74 10.78 -9.05
CA GLY A 155 17.09 11.15 -9.47
C GLY A 155 17.04 12.36 -10.41
N ARG A 156 18.11 13.17 -10.42
CA ARG A 156 18.21 14.41 -11.19
C ARG A 156 17.82 14.24 -12.67
N GLN A 157 18.25 13.16 -13.30
CA GLN A 157 17.95 12.86 -14.69
C GLN A 157 16.52 12.32 -14.89
N GLU A 158 15.99 11.58 -13.93
CA GLU A 158 14.60 11.11 -13.94
C GLU A 158 13.64 12.31 -13.85
N LEU A 159 13.92 13.25 -12.95
CA LEU A 159 13.13 14.48 -12.80
C LEU A 159 13.17 15.30 -14.08
N ARG A 160 14.38 15.54 -14.64
CA ARG A 160 14.54 16.32 -15.87
C ARG A 160 13.78 15.68 -17.04
N ALA A 161 13.90 14.37 -17.23
CA ALA A 161 13.23 13.65 -18.30
C ALA A 161 11.70 13.72 -18.18
N ILE A 162 11.16 13.52 -16.97
CA ILE A 162 9.71 13.52 -16.76
C ILE A 162 9.11 14.92 -16.88
N MET A 163 9.81 15.96 -16.45
CA MET A 163 9.39 17.37 -16.61
C MET A 163 9.34 17.77 -18.08
N LEU A 164 10.39 17.49 -18.84
CA LEU A 164 10.44 17.77 -20.28
C LEU A 164 9.36 16.99 -21.04
N TYR A 165 9.13 15.73 -20.69
CA TYR A 165 8.07 14.94 -21.30
C TYR A 165 6.67 15.45 -20.94
N ALA A 166 6.46 15.89 -19.69
CA ALA A 166 5.19 16.47 -19.21
C ALA A 166 4.87 17.81 -19.88
N SER A 167 5.89 18.59 -20.26
CA SER A 167 5.72 19.87 -20.98
C SER A 167 5.20 19.73 -22.41
N GLY A 168 5.02 18.50 -22.91
CA GLY A 168 4.47 18.23 -24.24
C GLY A 168 5.47 17.66 -25.25
N ARG A 169 6.77 17.66 -24.95
CA ARG A 169 7.84 17.18 -25.83
C ARG A 169 7.71 15.68 -26.14
N SER A 170 8.12 15.28 -27.33
CA SER A 170 8.29 13.88 -27.71
C SER A 170 9.52 13.27 -27.04
N ILE A 171 9.61 11.95 -26.99
CA ILE A 171 10.80 11.25 -26.44
C ILE A 171 12.08 11.65 -27.20
N ARG A 172 11.98 11.83 -28.51
CA ARG A 172 13.09 12.25 -29.37
C ARG A 172 13.59 13.65 -29.00
N GLU A 173 12.68 14.61 -28.81
CA GLU A 173 13.04 15.98 -28.41
C GLU A 173 13.66 15.98 -27.01
N VAL A 174 13.10 15.21 -26.07
CA VAL A 174 13.68 15.07 -24.72
C VAL A 174 15.09 14.47 -24.78
N ALA A 175 15.32 13.48 -25.65
CA ALA A 175 16.64 12.89 -25.84
C ALA A 175 17.65 13.91 -26.37
N GLY A 176 17.25 14.74 -27.34
CA GLY A 176 18.05 15.85 -27.86
C GLY A 176 18.39 16.87 -26.78
N ASP A 177 17.39 17.33 -25.99
CA ASP A 177 17.57 18.31 -24.92
C ASP A 177 18.44 17.82 -23.75
N MET A 178 18.46 16.50 -23.54
CA MET A 178 19.25 15.87 -22.49
C MET A 178 20.62 15.39 -22.95
N GLY A 179 20.91 15.42 -24.25
CA GLY A 179 22.16 14.90 -24.84
C GLY A 179 22.31 13.38 -24.63
N THR A 180 21.21 12.61 -24.78
CA THR A 180 21.19 11.17 -24.55
C THR A 180 20.37 10.44 -25.63
N THR A 181 20.22 9.12 -25.49
CA THR A 181 19.41 8.30 -26.41
C THR A 181 17.95 8.25 -26.01
N GLU A 182 17.06 8.01 -26.98
CA GLU A 182 15.62 7.81 -26.71
C GLU A 182 15.37 6.66 -25.73
N GLU A 183 16.17 5.58 -25.81
CA GLU A 183 16.04 4.43 -24.92
C GLU A 183 16.39 4.79 -23.47
N THR A 184 17.41 5.63 -23.27
CA THR A 184 17.77 6.16 -21.95
C THR A 184 16.64 7.03 -21.39
N VAL A 185 16.03 7.88 -22.21
CA VAL A 185 14.87 8.71 -21.80
C VAL A 185 13.68 7.85 -21.40
N LYS A 186 13.33 6.83 -22.19
CA LYS A 186 12.27 5.86 -21.85
C LYS A 186 12.53 5.20 -20.50
N SER A 187 13.78 4.80 -20.24
CA SER A 187 14.20 4.21 -18.97
C SER A 187 14.04 5.18 -17.80
N TYR A 188 14.41 6.46 -17.96
CA TYR A 188 14.20 7.49 -16.92
C TYR A 188 12.72 7.72 -16.64
N ILE A 189 11.90 7.88 -17.67
CA ILE A 189 10.45 8.07 -17.53
C ILE A 189 9.80 6.85 -16.85
N LYS A 190 10.18 5.63 -17.25
CA LYS A 190 9.69 4.38 -16.65
C LYS A 190 10.00 4.31 -15.17
N ARG A 191 11.26 4.62 -14.77
CA ARG A 191 11.68 4.64 -13.35
C ARG A 191 10.96 5.72 -12.56
N ALA A 192 10.83 6.94 -13.11
CA ALA A 192 10.11 8.02 -12.48
C ALA A 192 8.63 7.66 -12.27
N ARG A 193 7.94 7.13 -13.28
CA ARG A 193 6.55 6.68 -13.17
C ARG A 193 6.37 5.57 -12.12
N ARG A 194 7.32 4.63 -12.03
CA ARG A 194 7.32 3.60 -11.00
C ARG A 194 7.39 4.24 -9.61
N LYS A 195 8.34 5.15 -9.39
CA LYS A 195 8.48 5.85 -8.11
C LYS A 195 7.22 6.66 -7.74
N TYR A 196 6.55 7.31 -8.71
CA TYR A 196 5.26 7.96 -8.47
C TYR A 196 4.16 6.97 -8.12
N ARG A 197 4.13 5.83 -8.78
CA ARG A 197 3.18 4.74 -8.46
C ARG A 197 3.43 4.20 -7.06
N ASP A 198 4.68 4.06 -6.65
CA ASP A 198 5.08 3.62 -5.32
C ASP A 198 4.59 4.58 -4.22
N VAL A 199 4.43 5.88 -4.53
CA VAL A 199 3.79 6.88 -3.63
C VAL A 199 2.27 7.02 -3.85
N GLY A 200 1.65 6.11 -4.60
CA GLY A 200 0.21 6.10 -4.85
C GLY A 200 -0.29 7.08 -5.91
N LEU A 201 0.61 7.65 -6.73
CA LEU A 201 0.27 8.55 -7.83
C LEU A 201 0.47 7.83 -9.16
N ASP A 202 -0.64 7.39 -9.79
CA ASP A 202 -0.55 6.85 -11.15
C ASP A 202 -0.46 7.98 -12.18
N LEU A 203 0.73 8.16 -12.74
CA LEU A 203 1.04 9.10 -13.79
C LEU A 203 1.33 8.37 -15.13
N GLY A 204 0.58 7.31 -15.40
CA GLY A 204 0.76 6.43 -16.56
C GLY A 204 0.60 7.12 -17.91
N THR A 205 -0.19 8.20 -18.02
CA THR A 205 -0.38 8.95 -19.25
C THR A 205 0.34 10.29 -19.25
N LYS A 206 0.61 10.84 -20.45
CA LYS A 206 1.23 12.17 -20.61
C LYS A 206 0.32 13.27 -20.05
N ILE A 207 -0.99 13.12 -20.17
CA ILE A 207 -1.99 14.06 -19.65
C ILE A 207 -1.94 14.10 -18.11
N LEU A 208 -1.87 12.95 -17.46
CA LEU A 208 -1.76 12.87 -15.99
C LEU A 208 -0.45 13.49 -15.50
N LEU A 209 0.66 13.25 -16.21
CA LEU A 209 1.95 13.89 -15.92
C LEU A 209 1.87 15.41 -16.05
N ARG A 210 1.24 15.94 -17.12
CA ARG A 210 1.06 17.38 -17.30
C ARG A 210 0.23 18.00 -16.18
N ARG A 211 -0.93 17.41 -15.85
CA ARG A 211 -1.79 17.87 -14.74
C ARG A 211 -1.04 17.87 -13.40
N HIS A 212 -0.25 16.83 -13.15
CA HIS A 212 0.59 16.76 -11.97
C HIS A 212 1.66 17.86 -12.00
N GLY A 213 2.37 18.03 -13.12
CA GLY A 213 3.41 19.06 -13.29
C GLY A 213 2.90 20.49 -13.05
N VAL A 214 1.68 20.81 -13.50
CA VAL A 214 1.02 22.10 -13.17
C VAL A 214 0.75 22.20 -11.66
N ARG A 215 0.22 21.14 -11.05
CA ARG A 215 -0.13 21.13 -9.63
C ARG A 215 1.10 21.31 -8.70
N VAL A 216 2.26 20.75 -9.07
CA VAL A 216 3.49 20.82 -8.27
C VAL A 216 4.44 21.94 -8.72
N GLY A 217 4.02 22.78 -9.67
CA GLY A 217 4.77 23.96 -10.12
C GLY A 217 5.89 23.67 -11.12
N TRP A 218 5.94 22.51 -11.77
CA TRP A 218 6.88 22.25 -12.87
C TRP A 218 6.52 22.97 -14.16
N LEU A 219 5.23 23.18 -14.35
CA LEU A 219 4.66 23.77 -15.56
C LEU A 219 3.71 24.90 -15.17
N ALA A 220 3.72 25.97 -15.97
CA ALA A 220 2.72 27.03 -15.83
C ALA A 220 1.31 26.47 -16.14
N PRO A 221 0.27 26.93 -15.44
CA PRO A 221 -1.11 26.72 -15.86
C PRO A 221 -1.33 27.38 -17.22
N GLU A 222 -2.13 26.76 -18.09
CA GLU A 222 -2.60 27.37 -19.35
C GLU A 222 -3.67 28.39 -19.10
#